data_305f285a436590b605c14e8773ab0c80
#
_entry.id   305f285a436590b605c14e8773ab0c80
#
_cell.length_a   1.000
_cell.length_b   1.000
_cell.length_c   1.000
_cell.angle_alpha   90.00
_cell.angle_beta   90.00
_cell.angle_gamma   90.00
#
_symmetry.space_group_name_H-M   'P 1'
#
loop_
_entity.id
_entity.type
_entity.pdbx_description
1 polymer ?
#
loop_
_entity_poly.entity_id
_entity_poly.type
_entity_poly.pdbx_seq_one_letter_code
_entity_poly.pdbx_strand_id
1 'polypeptide(L)'
;VYRDVAKAWNDCLEEGADFSDMNRAMRERDVPRIREIWAKLVEKLDNQTFYGFLCDSEAFRSFRHREIFGQVGFGTGGWDTDFPNSILEILRVVYTEADDHHRGIVGGSQQLPLRLWERTPEKITHWAYGTSLATLHAGGEPRPAVTRLHRTAGNRITVTDASGDIRTYQAAIFTAQSWMLLSKIACDDSLFPIDHWTAMERTHYMESSKLFVPVDRPFWLDKDEQTGRDVMSMTLTDRMTRGTYLLDDGPDKPAVICLSYTWCDDSLKWLPLSASERMEVMLKSLGEIYPKVDIRKHVIGNPVTVSWEDEPYFMGAFKANLPGHYRYQRRLFTHFMQDRLPEGKRGIFLAGDDISWTAGWAEGAVQTALNAVWGVMHHLGGATDATNPGPGDVFDEIAPVELPED
;
A
#
# COMPACT_ATOMS: atom_id res chain seq x y z
N VAL A 1 13.96 -27.40 7.64
CA VAL A 1 14.24 -25.96 7.81
C VAL A 1 12.97 -25.12 7.58
N TYR A 2 12.35 -25.10 6.38
CA TYR A 2 11.16 -24.27 6.15
C TYR A 2 9.98 -24.57 7.09
N ARG A 3 9.72 -25.85 7.38
CA ARG A 3 8.68 -26.26 8.35
C ARG A 3 8.99 -25.75 9.75
N ASP A 4 10.27 -25.75 10.13
CA ASP A 4 10.71 -25.30 11.44
C ASP A 4 10.55 -23.78 11.56
N VAL A 5 10.86 -23.04 10.48
CA VAL A 5 10.70 -21.60 10.41
C VAL A 5 9.21 -21.21 10.42
N ALA A 6 8.35 -21.92 9.67
CA ALA A 6 6.91 -21.67 9.67
C ALA A 6 6.30 -21.95 11.06
N LYS A 7 6.77 -23.03 11.74
CA LYS A 7 6.37 -23.29 13.13
C LYS A 7 6.83 -22.19 14.07
N ALA A 8 8.09 -21.74 13.93
CA ALA A 8 8.64 -20.68 14.76
C ALA A 8 7.84 -19.38 14.60
N TRP A 9 7.36 -19.06 13.39
CA TRP A 9 6.50 -17.90 13.18
C TRP A 9 5.17 -18.02 13.92
N ASN A 10 4.49 -19.15 13.82
CA ASN A 10 3.25 -19.36 14.56
C ASN A 10 3.46 -19.28 16.07
N ASP A 11 4.53 -19.92 16.59
CA ASP A 11 4.86 -19.88 18.02
C ASP A 11 5.15 -18.41 18.45
N CYS A 12 5.86 -17.63 17.64
CA CYS A 12 6.16 -16.21 17.88
C CYS A 12 4.89 -15.36 17.95
N LEU A 13 3.94 -15.58 17.04
CA LEU A 13 2.64 -14.89 17.04
C LEU A 13 1.81 -15.24 18.29
N GLU A 14 1.82 -16.50 18.73
CA GLU A 14 1.13 -16.90 19.96
C GLU A 14 1.76 -16.27 21.20
N GLU A 15 3.10 -16.23 21.28
CA GLU A 15 3.83 -15.66 22.42
C GLU A 15 3.64 -14.14 22.52
N GLY A 16 3.67 -13.45 21.38
CA GLY A 16 3.81 -12.00 21.32
C GLY A 16 2.54 -11.23 20.98
N ALA A 17 1.59 -11.85 20.30
CA ALA A 17 0.52 -11.17 19.58
C ALA A 17 -0.89 -11.75 19.78
N ASP A 18 -1.13 -12.61 20.76
CA ASP A 18 -2.45 -13.20 21.04
C ASP A 18 -3.15 -13.79 19.79
N PHE A 19 -2.37 -14.48 18.93
CA PHE A 19 -2.78 -14.83 17.57
C PHE A 19 -4.04 -15.69 17.51
N SER A 20 -4.10 -16.76 18.31
CA SER A 20 -5.28 -17.65 18.33
C SER A 20 -6.54 -16.96 18.81
N ASP A 21 -6.43 -16.08 19.81
CA ASP A 21 -7.56 -15.37 20.38
C ASP A 21 -8.08 -14.30 19.41
N MET A 22 -7.18 -13.54 18.79
CA MET A 22 -7.54 -12.59 17.74
C MET A 22 -8.22 -13.27 16.55
N ASN A 23 -7.66 -14.35 16.04
CA ASN A 23 -8.26 -15.08 14.91
C ASN A 23 -9.64 -15.66 15.25
N ARG A 24 -9.86 -16.11 16.50
CA ARG A 24 -11.18 -16.52 16.94
C ARG A 24 -12.16 -15.36 16.92
N ALA A 25 -11.79 -14.23 17.54
CA ALA A 25 -12.62 -13.03 17.57
C ALA A 25 -12.93 -12.49 16.15
N MET A 26 -11.95 -12.52 15.23
CA MET A 26 -12.15 -12.14 13.84
C MET A 26 -13.16 -13.05 13.12
N ARG A 27 -13.05 -14.37 13.26
CA ARG A 27 -14.02 -15.33 12.66
C ARG A 27 -15.42 -15.18 13.22
N GLU A 28 -15.54 -14.90 14.52
CA GLU A 28 -16.82 -14.70 15.22
C GLU A 28 -17.39 -13.29 15.00
N ARG A 29 -16.57 -12.38 14.41
CA ARG A 29 -16.88 -10.95 14.26
C ARG A 29 -17.20 -10.27 15.60
N ASP A 30 -16.52 -10.70 16.66
CA ASP A 30 -16.61 -10.11 17.99
C ASP A 30 -15.81 -8.79 18.03
N VAL A 31 -16.41 -7.73 17.52
CA VAL A 31 -15.77 -6.40 17.43
C VAL A 31 -15.27 -5.90 18.79
N PRO A 32 -16.02 -6.01 19.91
CA PRO A 32 -15.51 -5.63 21.23
C PRO A 32 -14.23 -6.37 21.61
N ARG A 33 -14.17 -7.69 21.36
CA ARG A 33 -12.99 -8.49 21.67
C ARG A 33 -11.80 -8.16 20.77
N ILE A 34 -12.04 -7.97 19.47
CA ILE A 34 -11.01 -7.52 18.52
C ILE A 34 -10.39 -6.20 19.01
N ARG A 35 -11.21 -5.23 19.39
CA ARG A 35 -10.76 -3.94 19.90
C ARG A 35 -9.96 -4.05 21.19
N GLU A 36 -10.39 -4.89 22.11
CA GLU A 36 -9.68 -5.12 23.39
C GLU A 36 -8.28 -5.69 23.15
N ILE A 37 -8.18 -6.74 22.31
CA ILE A 37 -6.89 -7.37 21.97
C ILE A 37 -6.01 -6.36 21.24
N TRP A 38 -6.55 -5.67 20.23
CA TRP A 38 -5.80 -4.71 19.43
C TRP A 38 -5.28 -3.55 20.28
N ALA A 39 -6.07 -3.03 21.21
CA ALA A 39 -5.64 -1.96 22.09
C ALA A 39 -4.42 -2.35 22.93
N LYS A 40 -4.43 -3.57 23.51
CA LYS A 40 -3.29 -4.12 24.25
C LYS A 40 -2.05 -4.29 23.38
N LEU A 41 -2.24 -4.74 22.11
CA LEU A 41 -1.12 -4.90 21.17
C LEU A 41 -0.53 -3.55 20.79
N VAL A 42 -1.35 -2.55 20.51
CA VAL A 42 -0.87 -1.19 20.20
C VAL A 42 -0.07 -0.61 21.37
N GLU A 43 -0.61 -0.67 22.58
CA GLU A 43 0.08 -0.19 23.78
C GLU A 43 1.43 -0.90 24.01
N LYS A 44 1.46 -2.21 23.81
CA LYS A 44 2.65 -3.04 24.03
C LYS A 44 3.70 -2.90 22.93
N LEU A 45 3.28 -2.80 21.67
CA LEU A 45 4.12 -3.05 20.50
C LEU A 45 4.36 -1.83 19.59
N ASP A 46 3.75 -0.66 19.86
CA ASP A 46 3.91 0.51 18.98
C ASP A 46 5.39 0.92 18.79
N ASN A 47 6.21 0.74 19.79
CA ASN A 47 7.64 1.08 19.74
C ASN A 47 8.54 -0.06 19.23
N GLN A 48 7.96 -1.17 18.72
CA GLN A 48 8.74 -2.35 18.33
C GLN A 48 8.79 -2.52 16.81
N THR A 49 9.99 -2.79 16.30
CA THR A 49 10.17 -3.20 14.91
C THR A 49 9.73 -4.64 14.71
N PHE A 50 9.42 -5.00 13.47
CA PHE A 50 9.22 -6.39 13.08
C PHE A 50 10.44 -7.27 13.47
N TYR A 51 11.65 -6.81 13.18
CA TYR A 51 12.86 -7.55 13.55
C TYR A 51 13.03 -7.70 15.07
N GLY A 52 12.78 -6.63 15.82
CA GLY A 52 12.80 -6.69 17.29
C GLY A 52 11.83 -7.71 17.84
N PHE A 53 10.60 -7.76 17.30
CA PHE A 53 9.59 -8.74 17.69
C PHE A 53 10.05 -10.18 17.48
N LEU A 54 10.73 -10.47 16.35
CA LEU A 54 11.32 -11.79 16.10
C LEU A 54 12.45 -12.10 17.09
N CYS A 55 13.30 -11.12 17.39
CA CYS A 55 14.43 -11.30 18.30
C CYS A 55 13.99 -11.58 19.75
N ASP A 56 12.88 -11.01 20.17
CA ASP A 56 12.34 -11.19 21.52
C ASP A 56 11.66 -12.55 21.71
N SER A 57 11.30 -13.25 20.64
CA SER A 57 10.66 -14.57 20.70
C SER A 57 11.68 -15.68 20.95
N GLU A 58 11.34 -16.58 21.89
CA GLU A 58 12.07 -17.83 22.11
C GLU A 58 12.14 -18.71 20.86
N ALA A 59 11.13 -18.65 20.00
CA ALA A 59 11.03 -19.44 18.78
C ALA A 59 12.06 -19.00 17.71
N PHE A 60 12.46 -17.72 17.69
CA PHE A 60 13.40 -17.14 16.72
C PHE A 60 14.80 -16.85 17.28
N ARG A 61 15.27 -17.56 18.31
CA ARG A 61 16.63 -17.40 18.86
C ARG A 61 17.74 -17.62 17.83
N SER A 62 17.50 -18.51 16.85
CA SER A 62 18.49 -18.79 15.80
C SER A 62 18.52 -17.65 14.76
N PHE A 63 19.68 -17.01 14.60
CA PHE A 63 19.93 -16.07 13.50
C PHE A 63 19.58 -16.67 12.14
N ARG A 64 19.96 -17.92 11.90
CA ARG A 64 19.64 -18.62 10.65
C ARG A 64 18.12 -18.76 10.43
N HIS A 65 17.34 -18.96 11.47
CA HIS A 65 15.88 -19.03 11.32
C HIS A 65 15.31 -17.68 10.92
N ARG A 66 15.79 -16.58 11.50
CA ARG A 66 15.38 -15.22 11.14
C ARG A 66 15.74 -14.90 9.69
N GLU A 67 16.96 -15.21 9.27
CA GLU A 67 17.41 -15.02 7.88
C GLU A 67 16.52 -15.78 6.89
N ILE A 68 16.21 -17.03 7.13
CA ILE A 68 15.34 -17.83 6.29
C ILE A 68 13.92 -17.26 6.30
N PHE A 69 13.42 -16.83 7.44
CA PHE A 69 12.09 -16.21 7.53
C PHE A 69 12.01 -14.91 6.73
N GLY A 70 13.02 -14.06 6.81
CA GLY A 70 13.10 -12.83 6.03
C GLY A 70 13.02 -13.06 4.51
N GLN A 71 13.49 -14.22 4.02
CA GLN A 71 13.45 -14.54 2.59
C GLN A 71 12.12 -15.15 2.13
N VAL A 72 11.41 -15.89 2.97
CA VAL A 72 10.26 -16.69 2.55
C VAL A 72 8.99 -16.44 3.36
N GLY A 73 9.05 -15.62 4.39
CA GLY A 73 8.05 -15.54 5.45
C GLY A 73 6.64 -15.21 4.97
N PHE A 74 6.48 -14.20 4.12
CA PHE A 74 5.16 -13.76 3.65
C PHE A 74 4.90 -14.07 2.18
N GLY A 75 5.77 -14.81 1.50
CA GLY A 75 5.59 -15.16 0.09
C GLY A 75 5.71 -14.01 -0.89
N THR A 76 5.98 -12.79 -0.42
CA THR A 76 6.04 -11.60 -1.26
C THR A 76 7.43 -11.29 -1.79
N GLY A 77 8.50 -11.84 -1.18
CA GLY A 77 9.89 -11.51 -1.50
C GLY A 77 10.21 -10.04 -1.18
N GLY A 78 11.48 -9.71 -1.13
CA GLY A 78 11.89 -8.31 -0.89
C GLY A 78 12.09 -7.95 0.58
N TRP A 79 11.81 -8.83 1.50
CA TRP A 79 12.05 -8.65 2.92
C TRP A 79 13.50 -8.96 3.28
N ASP A 80 14.07 -8.10 4.08
CA ASP A 80 15.24 -8.42 4.86
C ASP A 80 14.85 -8.74 6.30
N THR A 81 15.68 -9.52 6.98
CA THR A 81 15.41 -9.91 8.36
C THR A 81 15.37 -8.72 9.29
N ASP A 82 16.18 -7.71 9.01
CA ASP A 82 16.29 -6.46 9.76
C ASP A 82 15.28 -5.38 9.35
N PHE A 83 14.16 -5.77 8.75
CA PHE A 83 13.09 -4.90 8.31
C PHE A 83 12.65 -3.93 9.41
N PRO A 84 12.76 -2.60 9.19
CA PRO A 84 12.68 -1.59 10.25
C PRO A 84 11.26 -1.21 10.62
N ASN A 85 10.25 -1.68 9.88
CA ASN A 85 8.87 -1.26 10.04
C ASN A 85 8.26 -1.77 11.35
N SER A 86 7.24 -1.08 11.80
CA SER A 86 6.48 -1.47 12.99
C SER A 86 5.89 -2.86 12.84
N ILE A 87 6.02 -3.68 13.88
CA ILE A 87 5.36 -4.98 13.94
C ILE A 87 3.82 -4.87 13.80
N LEU A 88 3.23 -3.76 14.22
CA LEU A 88 1.77 -3.55 14.10
C LEU A 88 1.30 -3.54 12.65
N GLU A 89 2.12 -3.07 11.68
CA GLU A 89 1.80 -3.13 10.25
C GLU A 89 1.72 -4.59 9.79
N ILE A 90 2.65 -5.42 10.22
CA ILE A 90 2.71 -6.84 9.90
C ILE A 90 1.53 -7.61 10.51
N LEU A 91 1.28 -7.40 11.80
CA LEU A 91 0.16 -8.04 12.50
C LEU A 91 -1.17 -7.72 11.84
N ARG A 92 -1.35 -6.51 11.35
CA ARG A 92 -2.55 -6.11 10.62
C ARG A 92 -2.76 -6.94 9.36
N VAL A 93 -1.72 -7.11 8.54
CA VAL A 93 -1.76 -7.95 7.34
C VAL A 93 -2.09 -9.40 7.70
N VAL A 94 -1.43 -9.92 8.75
CA VAL A 94 -1.61 -11.30 9.21
C VAL A 94 -3.05 -11.57 9.70
N TYR A 95 -3.60 -10.69 10.55
CA TYR A 95 -4.95 -10.89 11.09
C TYR A 95 -6.06 -10.68 10.06
N THR A 96 -5.85 -9.80 9.09
CA THR A 96 -6.85 -9.54 8.06
C THR A 96 -6.74 -10.46 6.86
N GLU A 97 -5.72 -11.33 6.82
CA GLU A 97 -5.42 -12.20 5.68
C GLU A 97 -5.36 -11.42 4.35
N ALA A 98 -4.88 -10.16 4.43
CA ALA A 98 -4.90 -9.23 3.29
C ALA A 98 -4.02 -9.70 2.12
N ASP A 99 -3.02 -10.54 2.40
CA ASP A 99 -2.09 -11.11 1.42
C ASP A 99 -2.55 -12.48 0.88
N ASP A 100 -3.75 -12.94 1.24
CA ASP A 100 -4.27 -14.24 0.83
C ASP A 100 -5.16 -14.12 -0.43
N HIS A 101 -5.19 -15.19 -1.22
CA HIS A 101 -6.10 -15.36 -2.35
C HIS A 101 -6.04 -14.27 -3.43
N HIS A 102 -4.86 -13.82 -3.78
CA HIS A 102 -4.65 -12.80 -4.81
C HIS A 102 -5.36 -13.13 -6.13
N ARG A 103 -5.90 -12.09 -6.78
CA ARG A 103 -6.50 -12.15 -8.11
C ARG A 103 -5.91 -11.07 -9.00
N GLY A 104 -5.58 -11.42 -10.22
CA GLY A 104 -5.22 -10.46 -11.25
C GLY A 104 -6.46 -9.81 -11.87
N ILE A 105 -6.36 -8.54 -12.24
CA ILE A 105 -7.38 -7.86 -13.04
C ILE A 105 -7.06 -8.06 -14.51
N VAL A 106 -8.00 -8.62 -15.26
CA VAL A 106 -7.85 -8.79 -16.71
C VAL A 106 -7.63 -7.43 -17.37
N GLY A 107 -6.54 -7.29 -18.13
CA GLY A 107 -6.11 -6.03 -18.73
C GLY A 107 -5.27 -5.12 -17.81
N GLY A 108 -4.88 -5.63 -16.63
CA GLY A 108 -4.00 -4.94 -15.69
C GLY A 108 -4.74 -4.09 -14.65
N SER A 109 -4.05 -3.74 -13.58
CA SER A 109 -4.61 -2.99 -12.42
C SER A 109 -5.16 -1.62 -12.82
N GLN A 110 -4.63 -1.00 -13.88
CA GLN A 110 -5.13 0.28 -14.40
C GLN A 110 -6.61 0.24 -14.84
N GLN A 111 -7.16 -0.95 -15.10
CA GLN A 111 -8.58 -1.09 -15.46
C GLN A 111 -9.52 -0.64 -14.33
N LEU A 112 -9.10 -0.71 -13.07
CA LEU A 112 -9.91 -0.26 -11.96
C LEU A 112 -10.16 1.26 -12.00
N PRO A 113 -9.14 2.12 -11.96
CA PRO A 113 -9.36 3.57 -12.04
C PRO A 113 -9.96 4.02 -13.37
N LEU A 114 -9.57 3.41 -14.50
CA LEU A 114 -10.15 3.74 -15.81
C LEU A 114 -11.66 3.47 -15.85
N ARG A 115 -12.10 2.32 -15.38
CA ARG A 115 -13.53 2.00 -15.34
C ARG A 115 -14.30 2.88 -14.37
N LEU A 116 -13.72 3.26 -13.23
CA LEU A 116 -14.35 4.23 -12.33
C LEU A 116 -14.47 5.62 -12.99
N TRP A 117 -13.51 6.00 -13.81
CA TRP A 117 -13.53 7.27 -14.55
C TRP A 117 -14.57 7.30 -15.66
N GLU A 118 -14.67 6.22 -16.45
CA GLU A 118 -15.51 6.17 -17.66
C GLU A 118 -16.94 5.67 -17.41
N ARG A 119 -17.13 4.87 -16.36
CA ARG A 119 -18.44 4.21 -16.11
C ARG A 119 -19.50 5.19 -15.67
N THR A 120 -20.65 5.10 -16.32
CA THR A 120 -21.90 5.74 -15.85
C THR A 120 -22.45 4.92 -14.67
N PRO A 121 -22.67 5.54 -13.49
CA PRO A 121 -23.28 4.86 -12.36
C PRO A 121 -24.76 4.50 -12.64
N GLU A 122 -25.13 3.25 -12.48
CA GLU A 122 -26.49 2.75 -12.82
C GLU A 122 -27.58 3.20 -11.84
N LYS A 123 -27.21 3.52 -10.60
CA LYS A 123 -28.13 3.79 -9.50
C LYS A 123 -28.18 5.26 -9.05
N ILE A 124 -27.50 6.16 -9.73
CA ILE A 124 -27.53 7.58 -9.36
C ILE A 124 -28.64 8.27 -10.14
N THR A 125 -29.74 8.57 -9.44
CA THR A 125 -30.94 9.17 -10.02
C THR A 125 -30.86 10.69 -10.17
N HIS A 126 -29.88 11.34 -9.53
CA HIS A 126 -29.72 12.80 -9.57
C HIS A 126 -28.86 13.28 -10.72
N TRP A 127 -28.15 12.39 -11.39
CA TRP A 127 -27.34 12.70 -12.56
C TRP A 127 -28.15 12.47 -13.84
N ALA A 128 -27.89 13.28 -14.85
CA ALA A 128 -28.45 13.03 -16.18
C ALA A 128 -27.95 11.68 -16.71
N TYR A 129 -28.79 10.99 -17.46
CA TYR A 129 -28.40 9.74 -18.08
C TYR A 129 -27.13 9.87 -18.90
N GLY A 130 -26.22 8.93 -18.75
CA GLY A 130 -24.91 8.95 -19.45
C GLY A 130 -23.82 9.77 -18.74
N THR A 131 -24.08 10.32 -17.55
CA THR A 131 -23.04 11.06 -16.80
C THR A 131 -22.02 10.10 -16.18
N SER A 132 -20.75 10.34 -16.44
CA SER A 132 -19.59 9.69 -15.80
C SER A 132 -18.61 10.78 -15.35
N LEU A 133 -17.56 10.42 -14.59
CA LEU A 133 -16.50 11.39 -14.26
C LEU A 133 -15.86 11.95 -15.52
N ALA A 134 -15.61 11.14 -16.53
CA ALA A 134 -15.07 11.59 -17.82
C ALA A 134 -15.96 12.62 -18.50
N THR A 135 -17.29 12.43 -18.52
CA THR A 135 -18.20 13.37 -19.17
C THR A 135 -18.36 14.70 -18.42
N LEU A 136 -17.99 14.76 -17.13
CA LEU A 136 -17.96 16.00 -16.35
C LEU A 136 -16.73 16.86 -16.66
N HIS A 137 -15.77 16.34 -17.41
CA HIS A 137 -14.52 17.01 -17.77
C HIS A 137 -14.47 17.28 -19.28
N ALA A 138 -14.09 18.49 -19.65
CA ALA A 138 -13.92 18.86 -21.06
C ALA A 138 -12.83 17.97 -21.70
N GLY A 139 -13.19 17.30 -22.81
CA GLY A 139 -12.31 16.36 -23.49
C GLY A 139 -12.20 14.97 -22.86
N GLY A 140 -12.91 14.69 -21.76
CA GLY A 140 -12.89 13.38 -21.09
C GLY A 140 -11.64 13.09 -20.26
N GLU A 141 -10.68 14.01 -20.22
CA GLU A 141 -9.39 13.82 -19.53
C GLU A 141 -9.36 14.54 -18.17
N PRO A 142 -8.59 14.03 -17.19
CA PRO A 142 -8.29 14.76 -15.98
C PRO A 142 -7.65 16.12 -16.28
N ARG A 143 -7.86 17.08 -15.39
CA ARG A 143 -7.19 18.39 -15.51
C ARG A 143 -5.69 18.26 -15.33
N PRO A 144 -4.92 19.28 -15.76
CA PRO A 144 -3.50 19.37 -15.46
C PRO A 144 -3.21 19.24 -13.96
N ALA A 145 -2.00 18.79 -13.63
CA ALA A 145 -1.57 18.57 -12.26
C ALA A 145 -1.77 19.82 -11.38
N VAL A 146 -2.18 19.61 -10.14
CA VAL A 146 -2.30 20.69 -9.15
C VAL A 146 -0.92 21.17 -8.72
N THR A 147 -0.71 22.48 -8.74
CA THR A 147 0.56 23.12 -8.35
C THR A 147 0.45 23.94 -7.07
N ARG A 148 -0.77 24.36 -6.70
CA ARG A 148 -0.99 25.14 -5.48
C ARG A 148 -2.35 24.87 -4.85
N LEU A 149 -2.36 24.84 -3.52
CA LEU A 149 -3.54 24.88 -2.67
C LEU A 149 -3.47 26.07 -1.74
N HIS A 150 -4.57 26.82 -1.64
CA HIS A 150 -4.67 28.02 -0.82
C HIS A 150 -6.04 28.11 -0.14
N ARG A 151 -6.08 28.60 1.08
CA ARG A 151 -7.33 28.89 1.79
C ARG A 151 -7.66 30.37 1.68
N THR A 152 -8.84 30.70 1.19
CA THR A 152 -9.33 32.08 1.13
C THR A 152 -9.76 32.58 2.53
N ALA A 153 -9.88 33.90 2.68
CA ALA A 153 -10.42 34.50 3.92
C ALA A 153 -11.84 34.02 4.26
N GLY A 154 -12.64 33.62 3.25
CA GLY A 154 -13.95 33.01 3.43
C GLY A 154 -13.95 31.50 3.64
N ASN A 155 -12.83 30.93 4.04
CA ASN A 155 -12.62 29.51 4.36
C ASN A 155 -12.91 28.53 3.20
N ARG A 156 -12.82 29.00 1.96
CA ARG A 156 -12.92 28.16 0.75
C ARG A 156 -11.53 27.74 0.28
N ILE A 157 -11.46 26.66 -0.43
CA ILE A 157 -10.20 26.10 -0.94
C ILE A 157 -10.03 26.51 -2.42
N THR A 158 -8.95 27.20 -2.69
CA THR A 158 -8.53 27.57 -4.06
C THR A 158 -7.47 26.58 -4.54
N VAL A 159 -7.69 26.02 -5.73
CA VAL A 159 -6.80 25.08 -6.40
C VAL A 159 -6.27 25.76 -7.66
N THR A 160 -4.96 25.77 -7.84
CA THR A 160 -4.29 26.22 -9.08
C THR A 160 -3.65 25.01 -9.75
N ASP A 161 -3.89 24.83 -11.03
CA ASP A 161 -3.28 23.78 -11.83
C ASP A 161 -2.06 24.27 -12.65
N ALA A 162 -1.38 23.35 -13.32
CA ALA A 162 -0.17 23.62 -14.09
C ALA A 162 -0.41 24.51 -15.34
N SER A 163 -1.66 24.65 -15.78
CA SER A 163 -2.03 25.61 -16.84
C SER A 163 -2.22 27.03 -16.32
N GLY A 164 -2.20 27.22 -14.98
CA GLY A 164 -2.49 28.49 -14.32
C GLY A 164 -3.98 28.73 -14.09
N ASP A 165 -4.86 27.78 -14.39
CA ASP A 165 -6.29 27.89 -14.08
C ASP A 165 -6.51 27.85 -12.56
N ILE A 166 -7.34 28.77 -12.06
CA ILE A 166 -7.61 28.95 -10.64
C ILE A 166 -9.09 28.69 -10.37
N ARG A 167 -9.37 27.77 -9.47
CA ARG A 167 -10.75 27.43 -9.07
C ARG A 167 -10.90 27.41 -7.57
N THR A 168 -12.09 27.80 -7.10
CA THR A 168 -12.41 27.88 -5.68
C THR A 168 -13.57 26.95 -5.36
N TYR A 169 -13.37 26.11 -4.34
CA TYR A 169 -14.30 25.08 -3.90
C TYR A 169 -14.69 25.27 -2.44
N GLN A 170 -15.80 24.67 -2.03
CA GLN A 170 -16.24 24.60 -0.64
C GLN A 170 -15.45 23.52 0.11
N ALA A 171 -15.10 22.44 -0.58
CA ALA A 171 -14.28 21.34 -0.04
C ALA A 171 -13.41 20.75 -1.14
N ALA A 172 -12.30 20.11 -0.76
CA ALA A 172 -11.40 19.37 -1.63
C ALA A 172 -11.02 18.05 -0.98
N ILE A 173 -10.92 16.98 -1.77
CA ILE A 173 -10.35 15.69 -1.34
C ILE A 173 -8.97 15.55 -1.98
N PHE A 174 -7.95 15.37 -1.16
CA PHE A 174 -6.59 15.13 -1.59
C PHE A 174 -6.31 13.63 -1.55
N THR A 175 -5.92 13.05 -2.70
CA THR A 175 -5.78 11.59 -2.87
C THR A 175 -4.38 11.14 -3.29
N ALA A 176 -3.45 12.07 -3.51
CA ALA A 176 -2.05 11.73 -3.75
C ALA A 176 -1.33 11.44 -2.43
N GLN A 177 -0.13 10.87 -2.50
CA GLN A 177 0.69 10.68 -1.30
C GLN A 177 0.89 12.01 -0.55
N SER A 178 0.82 11.97 0.77
CA SER A 178 0.86 13.18 1.61
C SER A 178 2.15 14.00 1.44
N TRP A 179 3.28 13.37 1.07
CA TRP A 179 4.52 14.09 0.76
C TRP A 179 4.42 15.03 -0.45
N MET A 180 3.42 14.87 -1.32
CA MET A 180 3.15 15.84 -2.39
C MET A 180 2.79 17.22 -1.83
N LEU A 181 2.08 17.27 -0.70
CA LEU A 181 1.75 18.53 -0.01
C LEU A 181 2.98 19.20 0.62
N LEU A 182 4.03 18.43 0.92
CA LEU A 182 5.26 18.94 1.52
C LEU A 182 6.28 19.43 0.47
N SER A 183 6.21 18.94 -0.77
CA SER A 183 7.31 19.08 -1.73
C SER A 183 6.92 19.57 -3.13
N LYS A 184 5.77 19.17 -3.67
CA LYS A 184 5.39 19.42 -5.07
C LYS A 184 4.28 20.46 -5.22
N ILE A 185 3.42 20.58 -4.22
CA ILE A 185 2.27 21.48 -4.23
C ILE A 185 2.57 22.64 -3.29
N ALA A 186 2.54 23.88 -3.79
CA ALA A 186 2.69 25.05 -2.96
C ALA A 186 1.47 25.16 -2.01
N CYS A 187 1.72 24.97 -0.73
CA CYS A 187 0.70 24.97 0.32
C CYS A 187 0.97 26.08 1.34
N ASP A 188 -0.10 26.67 1.85
CA ASP A 188 0.02 27.55 3.00
C ASP A 188 0.00 26.73 4.29
N ASP A 189 0.84 27.05 5.26
CA ASP A 189 0.89 26.37 6.58
C ASP A 189 -0.46 26.41 7.32
N SER A 190 -1.30 27.36 6.94
CA SER A 190 -2.64 27.50 7.48
C SER A 190 -3.62 26.41 7.04
N LEU A 191 -3.30 25.60 6.02
CA LEU A 191 -4.23 24.59 5.49
C LEU A 191 -4.56 23.48 6.50
N PHE A 192 -3.59 23.07 7.30
CA PHE A 192 -3.74 22.03 8.31
C PHE A 192 -3.26 22.50 9.69
N PRO A 193 -3.71 21.86 10.78
CA PRO A 193 -3.06 22.01 12.08
C PRO A 193 -1.60 21.56 12.04
N ILE A 194 -0.77 22.11 12.93
CA ILE A 194 0.67 21.80 12.96
C ILE A 194 0.96 20.31 13.22
N ASP A 195 0.14 19.67 14.05
CA ASP A 195 0.26 18.25 14.35
C ASP A 195 -0.07 17.34 13.15
N HIS A 196 -0.92 17.80 12.22
CA HIS A 196 -1.18 17.11 10.96
C HIS A 196 -0.01 17.27 9.98
N TRP A 197 0.59 18.47 9.90
CA TRP A 197 1.83 18.66 9.14
C TRP A 197 2.94 17.76 9.68
N THR A 198 3.12 17.70 10.98
CA THR A 198 4.06 16.79 11.62
C THR A 198 3.78 15.32 11.27
N ALA A 199 2.50 14.92 11.26
CA ALA A 199 2.13 13.55 10.90
C ALA A 199 2.47 13.22 9.44
N MET A 200 2.24 14.17 8.50
CA MET A 200 2.63 14.01 7.10
C MET A 200 4.15 13.91 6.93
N GLU A 201 4.92 14.75 7.64
CA GLU A 201 6.38 14.71 7.61
C GLU A 201 6.94 13.40 8.18
N ARG A 202 6.25 12.80 9.15
CA ARG A 202 6.63 11.53 9.77
C ARG A 202 6.14 10.31 9.02
N THR A 203 5.25 10.47 8.06
CA THR A 203 4.84 9.34 7.22
C THR A 203 6.06 8.73 6.54
N HIS A 204 6.22 7.43 6.66
CA HIS A 204 7.32 6.70 6.04
C HIS A 204 6.80 5.93 4.82
N TYR A 205 7.36 6.24 3.65
CA TYR A 205 7.13 5.49 2.42
C TYR A 205 8.33 4.61 2.14
N MET A 206 8.04 3.34 1.85
CA MET A 206 9.07 2.38 1.48
C MET A 206 9.52 2.60 0.05
N GLU A 207 10.80 2.38 -0.18
CA GLU A 207 11.37 2.22 -1.51
C GLU A 207 10.93 0.87 -2.09
N SER A 208 10.66 0.84 -3.38
CA SER A 208 10.37 -0.41 -4.08
C SER A 208 10.63 -0.29 -5.57
N SER A 209 11.25 -1.32 -6.12
CA SER A 209 11.47 -1.43 -7.55
C SER A 209 11.06 -2.78 -8.10
N LYS A 210 10.70 -2.76 -9.37
CA LYS A 210 10.38 -3.95 -10.15
C LYS A 210 11.05 -3.87 -11.52
N LEU A 211 11.38 -5.02 -12.08
CA LEU A 211 11.79 -5.12 -13.47
C LEU A 211 11.07 -6.29 -14.16
N PHE A 212 10.41 -5.97 -15.25
CA PHE A 212 9.66 -6.91 -16.07
C PHE A 212 10.31 -7.08 -17.43
N VAL A 213 10.28 -8.30 -17.94
CA VAL A 213 10.62 -8.61 -19.34
C VAL A 213 9.54 -9.44 -20.00
N PRO A 214 9.12 -9.10 -21.23
CA PRO A 214 8.25 -9.94 -22.02
C PRO A 214 9.02 -11.13 -22.57
N VAL A 215 8.40 -12.30 -22.54
CA VAL A 215 8.94 -13.55 -23.08
C VAL A 215 8.00 -14.18 -24.11
N ASP A 216 8.56 -14.96 -25.03
CA ASP A 216 7.82 -15.57 -26.14
C ASP A 216 6.74 -16.54 -25.67
N ARG A 217 6.95 -17.22 -24.58
CA ARG A 217 6.02 -18.16 -23.95
C ARG A 217 6.39 -18.38 -22.47
N PRO A 218 5.52 -18.98 -21.67
CA PRO A 218 5.82 -19.36 -20.28
C PRO A 218 6.72 -20.60 -20.21
N PHE A 219 8.00 -20.45 -20.62
CA PHE A 219 9.00 -21.52 -20.66
C PHE A 219 9.21 -22.20 -19.31
N TRP A 220 8.88 -21.57 -18.22
CA TRP A 220 8.95 -22.13 -16.87
C TRP A 220 8.04 -23.32 -16.63
N LEU A 221 7.00 -23.51 -17.47
CA LEU A 221 6.11 -24.66 -17.45
C LEU A 221 6.71 -25.91 -18.12
N ASP A 222 7.86 -25.77 -18.83
CA ASP A 222 8.58 -26.91 -19.38
C ASP A 222 8.99 -27.85 -18.24
N LYS A 223 9.04 -29.14 -18.53
CA LYS A 223 9.34 -30.15 -17.52
C LYS A 223 10.82 -30.51 -17.52
N ASP A 224 11.45 -30.49 -16.36
CA ASP A 224 12.78 -31.05 -16.16
C ASP A 224 12.72 -32.56 -16.34
N GLU A 225 13.55 -33.08 -17.23
CA GLU A 225 13.55 -34.49 -17.64
C GLU A 225 13.82 -35.48 -16.48
N GLN A 226 14.53 -35.03 -15.46
CA GLN A 226 14.92 -35.88 -14.32
C GLN A 226 13.88 -35.89 -13.22
N THR A 227 13.22 -34.74 -12.99
CA THR A 227 12.29 -34.59 -11.85
C THR A 227 10.82 -34.57 -12.25
N GLY A 228 10.51 -34.33 -13.54
CA GLY A 228 9.16 -34.14 -14.04
C GLY A 228 8.47 -32.87 -13.55
N ARG A 229 9.18 -32.00 -12.83
CA ARG A 229 8.68 -30.73 -12.33
C ARG A 229 8.93 -29.60 -13.33
N ASP A 230 8.25 -28.48 -13.13
CA ASP A 230 8.52 -27.27 -13.89
C ASP A 230 9.98 -26.85 -13.75
N VAL A 231 10.57 -26.38 -14.85
CA VAL A 231 12.00 -26.02 -14.87
C VAL A 231 12.31 -24.77 -14.04
N MET A 232 11.28 -23.93 -13.82
CA MET A 232 11.38 -22.76 -12.96
C MET A 232 10.03 -22.50 -12.26
N SER A 233 10.06 -21.88 -11.10
CA SER A 233 8.86 -21.46 -10.37
C SER A 233 9.07 -20.05 -9.80
N MET A 234 8.03 -19.49 -9.18
CA MET A 234 8.19 -18.29 -8.34
C MET A 234 9.39 -18.51 -7.40
N THR A 235 10.27 -17.53 -7.33
CA THR A 235 11.54 -17.67 -6.64
C THR A 235 11.72 -16.56 -5.62
N LEU A 236 11.98 -16.94 -4.38
CA LEU A 236 12.39 -16.05 -3.31
C LEU A 236 13.83 -16.39 -2.93
N THR A 237 14.70 -15.38 -2.85
CA THR A 237 16.14 -15.57 -2.64
C THR A 237 16.74 -14.43 -1.83
N ASP A 238 17.83 -14.72 -1.13
CA ASP A 238 18.68 -13.74 -0.44
C ASP A 238 19.62 -12.98 -1.39
N ARG A 239 19.56 -13.29 -2.70
CA ARG A 239 20.29 -12.53 -3.73
C ARG A 239 19.57 -11.23 -4.05
N MET A 240 20.27 -10.29 -4.72
CA MET A 240 19.76 -8.96 -5.05
C MET A 240 18.41 -8.94 -5.80
N THR A 241 18.04 -10.01 -6.47
CA THR A 241 16.75 -10.12 -7.18
C THR A 241 15.56 -10.25 -6.23
N ARG A 242 15.76 -10.75 -5.04
CA ARG A 242 14.74 -11.04 -4.01
C ARG A 242 13.58 -11.86 -4.55
N GLY A 243 12.52 -11.25 -5.04
CA GLY A 243 11.35 -11.94 -5.57
C GLY A 243 11.32 -11.97 -7.09
N THR A 244 11.18 -13.16 -7.67
CA THR A 244 10.95 -13.36 -9.11
C THR A 244 9.57 -13.97 -9.31
N TYR A 245 8.74 -13.35 -10.15
CA TYR A 245 7.35 -13.76 -10.38
C TYR A 245 7.11 -14.08 -11.86
N LEU A 246 6.25 -15.04 -12.10
CA LEU A 246 5.95 -15.59 -13.41
C LEU A 246 4.48 -15.33 -13.73
N LEU A 247 4.20 -14.63 -14.84
CA LEU A 247 2.88 -14.14 -15.20
C LEU A 247 2.53 -14.63 -16.59
N ASP A 248 1.53 -15.49 -16.73
CA ASP A 248 1.08 -16.02 -18.01
C ASP A 248 -0.45 -16.10 -18.12
N ASP A 249 -0.92 -16.15 -19.35
CA ASP A 249 -2.32 -16.38 -19.74
C ASP A 249 -2.51 -17.71 -20.49
N GLY A 250 -1.62 -18.67 -20.25
CA GLY A 250 -1.63 -20.00 -20.84
C GLY A 250 -0.37 -20.34 -21.64
N PRO A 251 -0.11 -21.64 -21.91
CA PRO A 251 1.18 -22.15 -22.35
C PRO A 251 1.62 -21.66 -23.74
N ASP A 252 0.68 -21.32 -24.60
CA ASP A 252 0.94 -20.98 -26.01
C ASP A 252 0.91 -19.48 -26.31
N LYS A 253 0.93 -18.65 -25.26
CA LYS A 253 0.90 -17.19 -25.41
C LYS A 253 2.19 -16.55 -24.93
N PRO A 254 2.54 -15.35 -25.45
CA PRO A 254 3.56 -14.52 -24.81
C PRO A 254 3.23 -14.29 -23.34
N ALA A 255 4.27 -14.24 -22.53
CA ALA A 255 4.16 -14.11 -21.09
C ALA A 255 5.09 -13.01 -20.56
N VAL A 256 5.06 -12.76 -19.26
CA VAL A 256 5.90 -11.77 -18.61
C VAL A 256 6.58 -12.39 -17.39
N ILE A 257 7.88 -12.17 -17.27
CA ILE A 257 8.62 -12.48 -16.05
C ILE A 257 9.00 -11.19 -15.32
N CYS A 258 8.59 -11.07 -14.06
CA CYS A 258 9.16 -10.09 -13.14
C CYS A 258 10.47 -10.67 -12.62
N LEU A 259 11.59 -10.22 -13.15
CA LEU A 259 12.91 -10.74 -12.78
C LEU A 259 13.30 -10.36 -11.35
N SER A 260 12.80 -9.23 -10.86
CA SER A 260 13.11 -8.74 -9.52
C SER A 260 11.98 -7.89 -8.98
N TYR A 261 11.67 -8.11 -7.71
CA TYR A 261 10.85 -7.25 -6.87
C TYR A 261 11.59 -7.04 -5.56
N THR A 262 11.93 -5.79 -5.26
CA THR A 262 12.77 -5.42 -4.12
C THR A 262 12.18 -4.26 -3.34
N TRP A 263 12.51 -4.18 -2.06
CA TRP A 263 12.13 -3.12 -1.12
C TRP A 263 13.35 -2.56 -0.40
N CYS A 264 13.19 -1.40 0.23
CA CYS A 264 14.20 -0.74 1.06
C CYS A 264 15.55 -0.60 0.34
N ASP A 265 16.65 -0.83 1.02
CA ASP A 265 18.01 -0.72 0.49
C ASP A 265 18.26 -1.57 -0.76
N ASP A 266 17.54 -2.69 -0.90
CA ASP A 266 17.66 -3.51 -2.12
C ASP A 266 17.03 -2.83 -3.34
N SER A 267 16.03 -1.96 -3.17
CA SER A 267 15.52 -1.12 -4.24
C SER A 267 16.52 -0.03 -4.61
N LEU A 268 17.11 0.63 -3.63
CA LEU A 268 18.09 1.71 -3.84
C LEU A 268 19.33 1.25 -4.63
N LYS A 269 19.75 0.00 -4.48
CA LYS A 269 20.89 -0.58 -5.22
C LYS A 269 20.69 -0.57 -6.74
N TRP A 270 19.46 -0.52 -7.22
CA TRP A 270 19.13 -0.52 -8.65
C TRP A 270 19.16 0.87 -9.28
N LEU A 271 18.99 1.96 -8.50
CA LEU A 271 18.83 3.31 -9.02
C LEU A 271 19.92 3.77 -10.01
N PRO A 272 21.23 3.49 -9.79
CA PRO A 272 22.27 3.93 -10.70
C PRO A 272 22.33 3.14 -12.02
N LEU A 273 21.54 2.07 -12.18
CA LEU A 273 21.59 1.18 -13.33
C LEU A 273 20.41 1.43 -14.28
N SER A 274 20.69 1.43 -15.58
CA SER A 274 19.64 1.40 -16.61
C SER A 274 18.85 0.08 -16.58
N ALA A 275 17.68 0.06 -17.17
CA ALA A 275 16.85 -1.16 -17.25
C ALA A 275 17.59 -2.36 -17.84
N SER A 276 18.43 -2.13 -18.86
CA SER A 276 19.23 -3.19 -19.49
C SER A 276 20.33 -3.70 -18.55
N GLU A 277 21.03 -2.82 -17.85
CA GLU A 277 22.05 -3.22 -16.88
C GLU A 277 21.45 -3.99 -15.70
N ARG A 278 20.29 -3.53 -15.17
CA ARG A 278 19.53 -4.26 -14.16
C ARG A 278 19.19 -5.68 -14.63
N MET A 279 18.64 -5.80 -15.86
CA MET A 279 18.31 -7.10 -16.45
C MET A 279 19.51 -8.03 -16.50
N GLU A 280 20.69 -7.54 -16.92
CA GLU A 280 21.92 -8.36 -16.99
C GLU A 280 22.32 -8.92 -15.61
N VAL A 281 22.30 -8.08 -14.57
CA VAL A 281 22.62 -8.51 -13.20
C VAL A 281 21.60 -9.53 -12.69
N MET A 282 20.30 -9.30 -12.97
CA MET A 282 19.23 -10.18 -12.54
C MET A 282 19.30 -11.54 -13.24
N LEU A 283 19.50 -11.56 -14.57
CA LEU A 283 19.66 -12.81 -15.33
C LEU A 283 20.86 -13.62 -14.87
N LYS A 284 21.99 -12.95 -14.53
CA LYS A 284 23.14 -13.62 -13.94
C LYS A 284 22.78 -14.29 -12.60
N SER A 285 22.13 -13.56 -11.72
CA SER A 285 21.70 -14.08 -10.41
C SER A 285 20.76 -15.27 -10.52
N LEU A 286 19.76 -15.20 -11.42
CA LEU A 286 18.85 -16.30 -11.66
C LEU A 286 19.52 -17.49 -12.35
N GLY A 287 20.50 -17.27 -13.20
CA GLY A 287 21.33 -18.33 -13.81
C GLY A 287 22.12 -19.14 -12.82
N GLU A 288 22.50 -18.57 -11.68
CA GLU A 288 23.13 -19.30 -10.57
C GLU A 288 22.13 -20.25 -9.86
N ILE A 289 20.85 -19.84 -9.80
CA ILE A 289 19.77 -20.65 -9.19
C ILE A 289 19.26 -21.71 -10.18
N TYR A 290 19.13 -21.33 -11.44
CA TYR A 290 18.60 -22.16 -12.53
C TYR A 290 19.61 -22.38 -13.65
N PRO A 291 20.72 -23.10 -13.41
CA PRO A 291 21.84 -23.21 -14.37
C PRO A 291 21.48 -23.93 -15.69
N LYS A 292 20.35 -24.62 -15.73
CA LYS A 292 19.86 -25.30 -16.93
C LYS A 292 18.85 -24.46 -17.74
N VAL A 293 18.43 -23.29 -17.23
CA VAL A 293 17.41 -22.44 -17.84
C VAL A 293 18.06 -21.19 -18.43
N ASP A 294 17.96 -21.04 -19.74
CA ASP A 294 18.43 -19.84 -20.45
C ASP A 294 17.25 -18.87 -20.66
N ILE A 295 16.96 -18.06 -19.63
CA ILE A 295 15.86 -17.09 -19.67
C ILE A 295 16.03 -16.13 -20.86
N ARG A 296 17.26 -15.75 -21.20
CA ARG A 296 17.57 -14.78 -22.26
C ARG A 296 17.02 -15.22 -23.63
N LYS A 297 17.03 -16.50 -23.94
CA LYS A 297 16.49 -17.03 -25.19
C LYS A 297 15.02 -16.72 -25.42
N HIS A 298 14.30 -16.54 -24.33
CA HIS A 298 12.85 -16.34 -24.34
C HIS A 298 12.46 -14.86 -24.32
N VAL A 299 13.41 -13.94 -24.07
CA VAL A 299 13.14 -12.50 -24.03
C VAL A 299 12.85 -11.97 -25.44
N ILE A 300 11.69 -11.35 -25.64
CA ILE A 300 11.22 -10.85 -26.95
C ILE A 300 11.08 -9.31 -27.02
N GLY A 301 11.42 -8.59 -25.97
CA GLY A 301 11.30 -7.13 -25.95
C GLY A 301 12.24 -6.48 -24.95
N ASN A 302 12.12 -5.18 -24.83
CA ASN A 302 12.90 -4.40 -23.88
C ASN A 302 12.42 -4.60 -22.43
N PRO A 303 13.32 -4.58 -21.45
CA PRO A 303 12.93 -4.57 -20.05
C PRO A 303 12.18 -3.27 -19.69
N VAL A 304 11.16 -3.42 -18.85
CA VAL A 304 10.42 -2.32 -18.24
C VAL A 304 10.70 -2.31 -16.75
N THR A 305 11.18 -1.20 -16.24
CA THR A 305 11.49 -1.06 -14.81
C THR A 305 10.80 0.15 -14.20
N VAL A 306 10.52 0.08 -12.93
CA VAL A 306 10.06 1.17 -12.09
C VAL A 306 10.84 1.13 -10.78
N SER A 307 11.25 2.30 -10.30
CA SER A 307 11.72 2.57 -8.94
C SER A 307 10.86 3.70 -8.40
N TRP A 308 9.93 3.37 -7.51
CA TRP A 308 8.88 4.31 -7.08
C TRP A 308 9.43 5.51 -6.31
N GLU A 309 10.59 5.36 -5.67
CA GLU A 309 11.31 6.42 -4.98
C GLU A 309 11.89 7.48 -5.93
N ASP A 310 12.11 7.14 -7.20
CA ASP A 310 12.58 8.05 -8.26
C ASP A 310 11.43 8.66 -9.08
N GLU A 311 10.21 8.17 -8.89
CA GLU A 311 9.05 8.68 -9.60
C GLU A 311 8.58 10.02 -9.01
N PRO A 312 8.57 11.11 -9.78
CA PRO A 312 8.43 12.49 -9.28
C PRO A 312 7.08 12.78 -8.60
N TYR A 313 6.07 11.95 -8.80
CA TYR A 313 4.74 12.12 -8.21
C TYR A 313 4.40 11.09 -7.14
N PHE A 314 5.34 10.21 -6.80
CA PHE A 314 5.17 9.19 -5.77
C PHE A 314 6.19 9.33 -4.64
N MET A 315 7.48 9.46 -4.96
CA MET A 315 8.60 9.58 -3.99
C MET A 315 8.68 8.40 -2.99
N GLY A 316 8.16 7.27 -3.37
CA GLY A 316 8.08 6.03 -2.60
C GLY A 316 6.94 5.15 -3.07
N ALA A 317 6.94 3.88 -2.71
CA ALA A 317 6.02 2.89 -3.23
C ALA A 317 4.72 2.84 -2.44
N PHE A 318 4.82 2.66 -1.14
CA PHE A 318 3.68 2.57 -0.23
C PHE A 318 4.08 2.94 1.19
N LYS A 319 3.12 3.42 1.96
CA LYS A 319 3.36 3.73 3.37
C LYS A 319 3.59 2.44 4.17
N ALA A 320 4.60 2.46 5.04
CA ALA A 320 4.82 1.43 6.04
C ALA A 320 5.36 2.09 7.32
N ASN A 321 4.53 2.15 8.35
CA ASN A 321 4.86 2.85 9.58
C ASN A 321 6.12 2.30 10.24
N LEU A 322 6.93 3.20 10.78
CA LEU A 322 8.02 2.87 11.69
C LEU A 322 7.48 2.73 13.13
N PRO A 323 8.25 2.17 14.07
CA PRO A 323 7.91 2.18 15.48
C PRO A 323 7.59 3.58 16.00
N GLY A 324 6.58 3.70 16.84
CA GLY A 324 6.09 4.97 17.38
C GLY A 324 5.23 5.80 16.42
N HIS A 325 4.95 5.32 15.22
CA HIS A 325 4.17 6.05 14.23
C HIS A 325 2.65 5.86 14.34
N TYR A 326 2.16 5.01 15.21
CA TYR A 326 0.72 4.75 15.36
C TYR A 326 -0.07 6.05 15.60
N ARG A 327 0.41 6.96 16.45
CA ARG A 327 -0.23 8.25 16.74
C ARG A 327 -0.31 9.18 15.52
N TYR A 328 0.71 9.21 14.67
CA TYR A 328 0.71 9.99 13.43
C TYR A 328 -0.29 9.44 12.42
N GLN A 329 -0.30 8.12 12.25
CA GLN A 329 -1.27 7.45 11.40
C GLN A 329 -2.70 7.68 11.88
N ARG A 330 -2.95 7.60 13.18
CA ARG A 330 -4.25 7.89 13.77
C ARG A 330 -4.74 9.30 13.41
N ARG A 331 -3.88 10.31 13.51
CA ARG A 331 -4.23 11.71 13.15
C ARG A 331 -4.63 11.83 11.69
N LEU A 332 -3.87 11.25 10.78
CA LEU A 332 -4.18 11.29 9.34
C LEU A 332 -5.46 10.53 9.03
N PHE A 333 -5.63 9.33 9.58
CA PHE A 333 -6.83 8.51 9.37
C PHE A 333 -8.10 9.19 9.88
N THR A 334 -8.06 9.82 11.04
CA THR A 334 -9.23 10.47 11.67
C THR A 334 -9.51 11.86 11.13
N HIS A 335 -8.69 12.39 10.22
CA HIS A 335 -8.82 13.74 9.66
C HIS A 335 -10.16 13.99 8.96
N PHE A 336 -10.85 12.95 8.48
CA PHE A 336 -12.17 13.10 7.87
C PHE A 336 -13.24 13.59 8.86
N MET A 337 -13.01 13.45 10.20
CA MET A 337 -13.85 13.96 11.26
C MET A 337 -13.60 15.46 11.49
N GLN A 338 -13.95 16.28 10.50
CA GLN A 338 -13.60 17.70 10.43
C GLN A 338 -14.16 18.54 11.57
N ASP A 339 -15.24 18.11 12.23
CA ASP A 339 -15.83 18.81 13.37
C ASP A 339 -14.89 18.89 14.57
N ARG A 340 -13.90 18.00 14.63
CA ARG A 340 -12.85 17.97 15.66
C ARG A 340 -11.73 18.97 15.38
N LEU A 341 -11.73 19.62 14.19
CA LEU A 341 -10.73 20.62 13.80
C LEU A 341 -11.25 22.05 14.06
N PRO A 342 -10.34 23.01 14.29
CA PRO A 342 -10.71 24.43 14.26
C PRO A 342 -11.38 24.79 12.94
N GLU A 343 -12.38 25.65 12.95
CA GLU A 343 -13.16 26.02 11.75
C GLU A 343 -12.28 26.46 10.58
N GLY A 344 -11.26 27.28 10.81
CA GLY A 344 -10.32 27.74 9.81
C GLY A 344 -9.36 26.66 9.26
N LYS A 345 -9.49 25.41 9.70
CA LYS A 345 -8.68 24.26 9.24
C LYS A 345 -9.51 23.19 8.53
N ARG A 346 -10.82 23.41 8.37
CA ARG A 346 -11.76 22.47 7.74
C ARG A 346 -11.82 22.63 6.22
N GLY A 347 -12.39 21.65 5.52
CA GLY A 347 -12.70 21.68 4.10
C GLY A 347 -11.68 21.03 3.18
N ILE A 348 -10.52 20.57 3.69
CA ILE A 348 -9.62 19.67 2.95
C ILE A 348 -9.67 18.31 3.62
N PHE A 349 -9.96 17.28 2.83
CA PHE A 349 -10.07 15.88 3.28
C PHE A 349 -8.94 15.07 2.67
N LEU A 350 -8.41 14.13 3.44
CA LEU A 350 -7.33 13.24 2.99
C LEU A 350 -7.93 11.86 2.69
N ALA A 351 -7.53 11.27 1.58
CA ALA A 351 -7.84 9.89 1.23
C ALA A 351 -6.68 9.28 0.43
N GLY A 352 -6.49 7.99 0.53
CA GLY A 352 -5.41 7.24 -0.09
C GLY A 352 -5.07 6.03 0.78
N ASP A 353 -4.35 5.09 0.23
CA ASP A 353 -3.88 3.95 1.02
C ASP A 353 -2.92 4.39 2.13
N ASP A 354 -2.14 5.44 1.91
CA ASP A 354 -1.23 6.03 2.90
C ASP A 354 -1.94 6.65 4.11
N ILE A 355 -3.19 7.07 3.94
CA ILE A 355 -4.04 7.57 5.02
C ILE A 355 -4.71 6.42 5.78
N SER A 356 -4.84 5.26 5.15
CA SER A 356 -5.53 4.09 5.71
C SER A 356 -4.68 3.31 6.70
N TRP A 357 -5.33 2.41 7.44
CA TRP A 357 -4.67 1.37 8.23
C TRP A 357 -4.24 0.15 7.39
N THR A 358 -4.64 0.10 6.11
CA THR A 358 -4.32 -0.96 5.17
C THR A 358 -3.51 -0.36 4.00
N ALA A 359 -2.37 0.22 4.35
CA ALA A 359 -1.47 0.86 3.39
C ALA A 359 -0.89 -0.17 2.40
N GLY A 360 -0.62 0.29 1.18
CA GLY A 360 -0.14 -0.57 0.10
C GLY A 360 -1.23 -1.36 -0.62
N TRP A 361 -2.51 -1.22 -0.22
CA TRP A 361 -3.65 -1.96 -0.77
C TRP A 361 -4.73 -1.03 -1.29
N ALA A 362 -5.32 -1.39 -2.43
CA ALA A 362 -6.44 -0.65 -3.02
C ALA A 362 -7.64 -0.54 -2.07
N GLU A 363 -7.87 -1.57 -1.24
CA GLU A 363 -8.92 -1.58 -0.22
C GLU A 363 -8.77 -0.43 0.78
N GLY A 364 -7.54 -0.15 1.23
CA GLY A 364 -7.26 0.98 2.11
C GLY A 364 -7.60 2.33 1.47
N ALA A 365 -7.27 2.49 0.19
CA ALA A 365 -7.62 3.69 -0.56
C ALA A 365 -9.14 3.87 -0.70
N VAL A 366 -9.88 2.78 -0.98
CA VAL A 366 -11.35 2.80 -1.07
C VAL A 366 -11.97 3.15 0.28
N GLN A 367 -11.50 2.54 1.37
CA GLN A 367 -11.99 2.83 2.71
C GLN A 367 -11.85 4.31 3.07
N THR A 368 -10.68 4.88 2.88
CA THR A 368 -10.44 6.30 3.20
C THR A 368 -11.14 7.25 2.23
N ALA A 369 -11.36 6.84 0.98
CA ALA A 369 -12.20 7.58 0.04
C ALA A 369 -13.66 7.67 0.53
N LEU A 370 -14.23 6.58 1.04
CA LEU A 370 -15.58 6.58 1.65
C LEU A 370 -15.63 7.47 2.89
N ASN A 371 -14.60 7.44 3.73
CA ASN A 371 -14.48 8.33 4.88
C ASN A 371 -14.48 9.81 4.44
N ALA A 372 -13.66 10.15 3.44
CA ALA A 372 -13.58 11.52 2.93
C ALA A 372 -14.89 11.99 2.28
N VAL A 373 -15.59 11.11 1.55
CA VAL A 373 -16.91 11.41 0.95
C VAL A 373 -17.94 11.68 2.03
N TRP A 374 -17.99 10.84 3.09
CA TRP A 374 -18.86 11.11 4.25
C TRP A 374 -18.53 12.47 4.87
N GLY A 375 -17.22 12.74 5.09
CA GLY A 375 -16.77 14.00 5.68
C GLY A 375 -17.16 15.22 4.85
N VAL A 376 -16.99 15.17 3.51
CA VAL A 376 -17.43 16.25 2.61
C VAL A 376 -18.95 16.45 2.68
N MET A 377 -19.70 15.38 2.62
CA MET A 377 -21.16 15.44 2.71
C MET A 377 -21.60 16.12 4.02
N HIS A 378 -21.06 15.69 5.15
CA HIS A 378 -21.35 16.25 6.46
C HIS A 378 -20.92 17.73 6.57
N HIS A 379 -19.71 18.06 6.09
CA HIS A 379 -19.18 19.43 6.06
C HIS A 379 -20.09 20.39 5.25
N LEU A 380 -20.78 19.90 4.23
CA LEU A 380 -21.71 20.66 3.41
C LEU A 380 -23.14 20.66 3.96
N GLY A 381 -23.38 20.12 5.15
CA GLY A 381 -24.67 20.09 5.83
C GLY A 381 -25.57 18.93 5.41
N GLY A 382 -25.02 17.92 4.73
CA GLY A 382 -25.71 16.66 4.44
C GLY A 382 -25.69 15.70 5.62
N ALA A 383 -26.53 14.66 5.52
CA ALA A 383 -26.60 13.58 6.50
C ALA A 383 -26.79 12.24 5.78
N THR A 384 -26.39 11.17 6.44
CA THR A 384 -26.63 9.78 6.03
C THR A 384 -28.06 9.37 6.40
N ASP A 385 -28.55 8.32 5.74
CA ASP A 385 -29.78 7.66 6.15
C ASP A 385 -29.52 6.77 7.38
N ALA A 386 -30.41 6.80 8.35
CA ALA A 386 -30.28 6.03 9.59
C ALA A 386 -30.19 4.50 9.35
N THR A 387 -30.70 4.02 8.21
CA THR A 387 -30.61 2.59 7.83
C THR A 387 -29.30 2.24 7.14
N ASN A 388 -28.49 3.25 6.76
CA ASN A 388 -27.19 3.09 6.15
C ASN A 388 -26.20 4.13 6.71
N PRO A 389 -25.79 3.99 7.97
CA PRO A 389 -24.90 4.94 8.62
C PRO A 389 -23.54 4.92 7.95
N GLY A 390 -22.94 6.09 7.83
CA GLY A 390 -21.58 6.25 7.32
C GLY A 390 -20.51 6.14 8.42
N PRO A 391 -19.24 6.14 8.06
CA PRO A 391 -18.14 5.91 8.99
C PRO A 391 -18.06 6.91 10.15
N GLY A 392 -18.48 8.15 9.93
CA GLY A 392 -18.51 9.13 11.00
C GLY A 392 -19.68 8.99 11.97
N ASP A 393 -20.81 8.43 11.51
CA ASP A 393 -21.98 8.20 12.36
C ASP A 393 -21.73 7.09 13.39
N VAL A 394 -20.87 6.13 13.04
CA VAL A 394 -20.45 5.01 13.91
C VAL A 394 -19.00 5.15 14.37
N PHE A 395 -18.45 6.37 14.33
CA PHE A 395 -17.03 6.59 14.59
C PHE A 395 -16.58 6.06 15.96
N ASP A 396 -17.38 6.19 16.99
CA ASP A 396 -17.03 5.69 18.33
C ASP A 396 -16.87 4.17 18.38
N GLU A 397 -17.53 3.46 17.47
CA GLU A 397 -17.41 2.00 17.34
C GLU A 397 -16.14 1.59 16.58
N ILE A 398 -15.66 2.42 15.64
CA ILE A 398 -14.54 2.14 14.75
C ILE A 398 -13.29 2.99 15.02
N ALA A 399 -13.35 3.90 15.99
CA ALA A 399 -12.27 4.81 16.31
C ALA A 399 -10.97 4.04 16.62
N PRO A 400 -9.83 4.49 16.07
CA PRO A 400 -8.54 3.90 16.42
C PRO A 400 -8.22 4.08 17.91
N VAL A 401 -7.37 3.19 18.41
CA VAL A 401 -6.88 3.27 19.80
C VAL A 401 -6.25 4.63 20.08
N GLU A 402 -6.57 5.20 21.24
CA GLU A 402 -5.90 6.40 21.73
C GLU A 402 -4.73 6.01 22.62
N LEU A 403 -3.54 6.36 22.20
CA LEU A 403 -2.36 6.25 23.05
C LEU A 403 -2.32 7.47 23.99
N PRO A 404 -1.85 7.29 25.24
CA PRO A 404 -1.58 8.42 26.12
C PRO A 404 -0.64 9.40 25.41
N GLU A 405 -0.94 10.68 25.49
CA GLU A 405 0.02 11.72 25.10
C GLU A 405 0.97 11.93 26.28
N ASP A 406 2.25 11.94 25.98
CA ASP A 406 3.32 12.14 26.97
C ASP A 406 3.33 13.59 27.49
#